data_65a7d6bda94321922ca7130277c2b581
#
_entry.id   65a7d6bda94321922ca7130277c2b581
#
_cell.length_a   1.000
_cell.length_b   1.000
_cell.length_c   1.000
_cell.angle_alpha   90.00
_cell.angle_beta   90.00
_cell.angle_gamma   90.00
#
_symmetry.space_group_name_H-M   'P 1'
#
loop_
_entity.id
_entity.type
_entity.pdbx_description
1 polymer ?
#
loop_
_entity_poly.entity_id
_entity_poly.type
_entity_poly.pdbx_seq_one_letter_code
_entity_poly.pdbx_strand_id
1 'polypeptide(L)'
;MSSDYKPLPDGLIIKDSDIQGQGVFTTRDLMVGCNLGESHYRIEEELIRTPLGGFINHSEEPICHRTQIRIKPGIDKWTITVIKNIAAGEELTLKYTMYVPKSILPTVDGIAYLGGP
;
A
#
# COMPACT_ATOMS: atom_id res chain seq x y z
N MET A 1 -19.79 17.25 -11.85
CA MET A 1 -19.74 16.82 -11.67
C MET A 1 -19.24 16.00 -11.44
N SER A 2 -18.87 15.89 -11.05
CA SER A 2 -18.25 15.24 -11.02
C SER A 2 -18.45 14.12 -10.54
N SER A 3 -18.67 13.59 -10.81
CA SER A 3 -18.95 12.39 -10.50
C SER A 3 -17.73 11.67 -10.50
N ASP A 4 -16.69 12.26 -10.45
CA ASP A 4 -15.52 11.56 -10.62
C ASP A 4 -14.90 11.21 -9.34
N TYR A 5 -15.54 10.42 -8.54
CA TYR A 5 -14.89 9.96 -7.32
C TYR A 5 -13.77 9.01 -7.74
N LYS A 6 -12.57 9.31 -7.34
CA LYS A 6 -11.46 8.47 -7.67
C LYS A 6 -10.83 8.00 -6.38
N PRO A 7 -11.09 6.78 -5.98
CA PRO A 7 -10.55 6.26 -4.71
C PRO A 7 -9.05 6.05 -4.75
N LEU A 8 -8.45 6.00 -5.93
CA LEU A 8 -7.01 5.78 -6.04
C LEU A 8 -6.33 7.02 -6.61
N PRO A 9 -5.03 7.16 -6.39
CA PRO A 9 -4.29 8.24 -6.99
C PRO A 9 -4.37 8.17 -8.51
N ASP A 10 -4.13 9.30 -9.18
CA ASP A 10 -4.19 9.35 -10.64
C ASP A 10 -3.25 8.34 -11.25
N GLY A 11 -3.70 7.70 -12.29
CA GLY A 11 -2.88 6.74 -13.00
C GLY A 11 -3.00 5.33 -12.46
N LEU A 12 -3.78 5.13 -11.40
CA LEU A 12 -3.99 3.79 -10.85
C LEU A 12 -5.46 3.42 -10.98
N ILE A 13 -5.74 2.18 -11.30
CA ILE A 13 -7.11 1.72 -11.43
C ILE A 13 -7.25 0.34 -10.81
N ILE A 14 -8.48 -0.05 -10.52
CA ILE A 14 -8.77 -1.36 -9.97
C ILE A 14 -9.32 -2.21 -11.08
N LYS A 15 -8.77 -3.39 -11.25
CA LYS A 15 -9.23 -4.33 -12.27
C LYS A 15 -9.15 -5.73 -11.73
N ASP A 16 -9.74 -6.68 -12.42
CA ASP A 16 -9.65 -8.07 -12.03
C ASP A 16 -8.19 -8.48 -12.11
N SER A 17 -7.74 -9.22 -11.15
CA SER A 17 -6.35 -9.61 -11.02
C SER A 17 -6.14 -11.07 -11.33
N ASP A 18 -5.00 -11.41 -11.91
CA ASP A 18 -4.68 -12.80 -12.15
C ASP A 18 -4.17 -13.41 -10.85
N ILE A 19 -3.86 -12.60 -9.85
CA ILE A 19 -3.37 -13.11 -8.59
C ILE A 19 -4.53 -13.49 -7.70
N GLN A 20 -5.39 -12.56 -7.44
CA GLN A 20 -6.54 -12.83 -6.61
C GLN A 20 -7.53 -11.69 -6.71
N GLY A 21 -8.80 -11.99 -6.90
CA GLY A 21 -9.86 -10.99 -6.90
C GLY A 21 -9.54 -9.80 -7.79
N GLN A 22 -9.56 -8.63 -7.19
CA GLN A 22 -9.22 -7.42 -7.90
C GLN A 22 -7.90 -6.89 -7.41
N GLY A 23 -7.22 -6.15 -8.22
CA GLY A 23 -5.92 -5.60 -7.85
C GLY A 23 -5.78 -4.19 -8.35
N VAL A 24 -4.64 -3.58 -8.08
CA VAL A 24 -4.32 -2.22 -8.49
C VAL A 24 -3.40 -2.29 -9.69
N PHE A 25 -3.77 -1.61 -10.76
CA PHE A 25 -2.96 -1.61 -11.98
C PHE A 25 -2.59 -0.18 -12.35
N THR A 26 -1.47 -0.02 -13.02
CA THR A 26 -1.08 1.31 -13.44
C THR A 26 -1.51 1.54 -14.88
N THR A 27 -1.96 2.74 -15.19
CA THR A 27 -2.36 3.07 -16.55
C THR A 27 -1.21 3.73 -17.30
N ARG A 28 -0.06 3.91 -16.67
CA ARG A 28 1.07 4.54 -17.33
C ARG A 28 2.35 3.90 -16.81
N ASP A 29 3.45 4.16 -17.50
CA ASP A 29 4.73 3.64 -17.07
C ASP A 29 5.14 4.34 -15.79
N LEU A 30 5.73 3.59 -14.88
CA LEU A 30 6.19 4.14 -13.61
C LEU A 30 7.66 3.81 -13.45
N MET A 31 8.41 4.73 -12.88
CA MET A 31 9.82 4.52 -12.68
C MET A 31 10.14 4.25 -11.23
N VAL A 32 11.24 3.58 -11.01
CA VAL A 32 11.74 3.32 -9.67
C VAL A 32 11.74 4.61 -8.89
N GLY A 33 11.26 4.56 -7.67
CA GLY A 33 11.24 5.72 -6.81
C GLY A 33 9.93 6.48 -6.79
N CYS A 34 9.03 6.14 -7.71
CA CYS A 34 7.77 6.85 -7.76
C CYS A 34 6.95 6.52 -6.52
N ASN A 35 6.44 7.54 -5.84
CA ASN A 35 5.61 7.35 -4.66
C ASN A 35 4.17 7.29 -5.11
N LEU A 36 3.49 6.21 -4.80
CA LEU A 36 2.14 5.99 -5.26
C LEU A 36 1.08 6.49 -4.27
N GLY A 37 1.49 6.91 -3.11
CA GLY A 37 0.53 7.41 -2.13
C GLY A 37 0.48 6.54 -0.90
N GLU A 38 -0.47 6.83 -0.03
CA GLU A 38 -0.56 6.14 1.25
C GLU A 38 -1.38 4.88 1.16
N SER A 39 -0.90 3.82 1.79
CA SER A 39 -1.66 2.60 1.86
C SER A 39 -2.42 2.52 3.17
N HIS A 40 -1.88 3.10 4.23
CA HIS A 40 -2.47 3.03 5.55
C HIS A 40 -2.12 4.24 6.38
N TYR A 41 -2.95 4.51 7.38
CA TYR A 41 -2.66 5.50 8.41
C TYR A 41 -2.90 4.84 9.74
N ARG A 42 -2.16 5.25 10.76
CA ARG A 42 -2.50 4.82 12.09
C ARG A 42 -2.66 6.07 12.93
N ILE A 43 -3.81 6.21 13.59
CA ILE A 43 -4.08 7.33 14.45
C ILE A 43 -4.37 6.71 15.79
N GLU A 44 -3.51 6.97 16.75
CA GLU A 44 -3.60 6.39 18.05
C GLU A 44 -3.50 4.88 17.88
N GLU A 45 -4.48 4.14 18.20
CA GLU A 45 -4.41 2.71 18.05
C GLU A 45 -5.21 2.20 16.89
N GLU A 46 -5.75 3.07 16.08
CA GLU A 46 -6.52 2.62 14.95
C GLU A 46 -5.76 2.59 13.67
N LEU A 47 -5.78 1.47 12.98
CA LEU A 47 -5.13 1.35 11.68
C LEU A 47 -6.21 1.52 10.62
N ILE A 48 -6.04 2.50 9.75
CA ILE A 48 -6.99 2.81 8.70
C ILE A 48 -6.37 2.50 7.36
N ARG A 49 -7.06 1.70 6.56
CA ARG A 49 -6.55 1.29 5.27
C ARG A 49 -7.17 2.15 4.18
N THR A 50 -6.37 2.63 3.27
CA THR A 50 -6.88 3.39 2.13
C THR A 50 -7.28 2.40 1.04
N PRO A 51 -7.99 2.84 0.01
CA PRO A 51 -8.33 1.95 -1.10
C PRO A 51 -7.08 1.36 -1.74
N LEU A 52 -6.01 2.13 -1.87
CA LEU A 52 -4.78 1.62 -2.44
C LEU A 52 -4.27 0.46 -1.58
N GLY A 53 -4.23 0.64 -0.26
CA GLY A 53 -3.77 -0.42 0.61
C GLY A 53 -4.74 -1.59 0.66
N GLY A 54 -6.01 -1.36 0.35
CA GLY A 54 -7.00 -2.41 0.41
C GLY A 54 -7.04 -3.28 -0.81
N PHE A 55 -6.68 -2.75 -1.97
CA PHE A 55 -6.78 -3.51 -3.20
C PHE A 55 -5.45 -4.01 -3.75
N ILE A 56 -4.32 -3.54 -3.22
CA ILE A 56 -3.05 -3.98 -3.77
C ILE A 56 -2.77 -5.41 -3.32
N ASN A 57 -2.38 -6.26 -4.22
CA ASN A 57 -2.19 -7.68 -3.93
C ASN A 57 -0.77 -8.01 -3.47
N HIS A 58 -0.65 -9.17 -2.86
CA HIS A 58 0.63 -9.64 -2.34
C HIS A 58 1.43 -10.39 -3.40
N SER A 59 2.73 -10.26 -3.38
CA SER A 59 3.60 -11.08 -4.20
C SER A 59 4.89 -11.30 -3.42
N GLU A 60 5.50 -12.47 -3.62
CA GLU A 60 6.79 -12.73 -2.98
C GLU A 60 7.89 -12.02 -3.77
N GLU A 61 7.59 -11.58 -4.98
CA GLU A 61 8.52 -10.81 -5.77
C GLU A 61 7.84 -9.50 -6.14
N PRO A 62 7.62 -8.64 -5.16
CA PRO A 62 6.84 -7.43 -5.38
C PRO A 62 7.58 -6.40 -6.21
N ILE A 63 6.80 -5.51 -6.84
CA ILE A 63 7.41 -4.42 -7.57
C ILE A 63 7.22 -3.12 -6.82
N CYS A 64 6.66 -3.15 -5.65
CA CYS A 64 6.52 -1.97 -4.80
C CYS A 64 6.95 -2.27 -3.39
N HIS A 65 7.25 -1.24 -2.63
CA HIS A 65 7.70 -1.37 -1.26
C HIS A 65 6.91 -0.40 -0.39
N ARG A 66 6.66 -0.80 0.84
CA ARG A 66 5.90 0.02 1.77
C ARG A 66 6.84 0.62 2.79
N THR A 67 6.69 1.91 3.06
CA THR A 67 7.54 2.61 4.02
C THR A 67 6.69 3.27 5.09
N GLN A 68 7.08 3.09 6.34
CA GLN A 68 6.36 3.70 7.44
C GLN A 68 6.96 5.07 7.72
N ILE A 69 6.13 6.07 7.91
CA ILE A 69 6.57 7.41 8.20
C ILE A 69 5.84 7.88 9.44
N ARG A 70 6.56 8.30 10.47
CA ARG A 70 5.95 8.83 11.65
C ARG A 70 5.68 10.30 11.41
N ILE A 71 4.43 10.74 11.50
CA ILE A 71 4.08 12.12 11.30
C ILE A 71 4.28 12.86 12.61
N LYS A 72 3.86 12.26 13.70
CA LYS A 72 4.09 12.80 15.02
C LYS A 72 3.64 11.73 15.99
N PRO A 73 3.93 11.84 17.26
CA PRO A 73 3.57 10.79 18.20
C PRO A 73 2.08 10.44 18.06
N GLY A 74 1.81 9.19 17.92
CA GLY A 74 0.44 8.73 17.77
C GLY A 74 -0.08 8.69 16.36
N ILE A 75 0.64 9.24 15.40
CA ILE A 75 0.17 9.26 14.03
C ILE A 75 1.25 8.80 13.07
N ASP A 76 0.98 7.72 12.38
CA ASP A 76 1.90 7.18 11.38
C ASP A 76 1.19 7.01 10.07
N LYS A 77 1.93 6.92 9.00
CA LYS A 77 1.36 6.57 7.72
C LYS A 77 2.31 5.65 7.00
N TRP A 78 1.81 4.89 6.04
CA TRP A 78 2.63 4.02 5.23
C TRP A 78 2.42 4.40 3.79
N THR A 79 3.50 4.61 3.07
CA THR A 79 3.42 4.97 1.65
C THR A 79 3.94 3.82 0.83
N ILE A 80 3.57 3.78 -0.43
CA ILE A 80 4.00 2.75 -1.35
C ILE A 80 4.87 3.37 -2.41
N THR A 81 6.04 2.80 -2.62
CA THR A 81 7.01 3.31 -3.59
C THR A 81 7.37 2.20 -4.57
N VAL A 82 7.52 2.58 -5.82
CA VAL A 82 7.88 1.63 -6.87
C VAL A 82 9.36 1.28 -6.74
N ILE A 83 9.69 -0.01 -6.77
CA ILE A 83 11.08 -0.42 -6.65
C ILE A 83 11.64 -1.02 -7.94
N LYS A 84 10.84 -1.10 -8.99
CA LYS A 84 11.30 -1.54 -10.29
C LYS A 84 10.55 -0.72 -11.32
N ASN A 85 11.12 -0.50 -12.48
CA ASN A 85 10.39 0.20 -13.52
C ASN A 85 9.22 -0.67 -13.95
N ILE A 86 8.06 -0.07 -14.06
CA ILE A 86 6.83 -0.79 -14.34
C ILE A 86 6.20 -0.22 -15.59
N ALA A 87 5.69 -1.09 -16.45
CA ALA A 87 5.06 -0.64 -17.67
C ALA A 87 3.56 -0.45 -17.46
N ALA A 88 2.96 0.42 -18.25
CA ALA A 88 1.53 0.64 -18.21
C ALA A 88 0.82 -0.69 -18.37
N GLY A 89 -0.21 -0.90 -17.62
CA GLY A 89 -0.98 -2.13 -17.66
C GLY A 89 -0.59 -3.19 -16.68
N GLU A 90 0.54 -3.01 -16.00
CA GLU A 90 0.96 -4.04 -15.05
C GLU A 90 0.29 -3.89 -13.71
N GLU A 91 0.15 -4.99 -13.02
CA GLU A 91 -0.44 -4.97 -11.68
C GLU A 91 0.63 -4.63 -10.66
N LEU A 92 0.27 -3.78 -9.69
CA LEU A 92 1.19 -3.38 -8.65
C LEU A 92 1.05 -4.36 -7.49
N THR A 93 2.17 -4.76 -6.92
CA THR A 93 2.16 -5.75 -5.83
C THR A 93 3.09 -5.33 -4.72
N LEU A 94 2.80 -5.82 -3.52
CA LEU A 94 3.61 -5.60 -2.34
C LEU A 94 3.82 -6.93 -1.67
N LYS A 95 4.84 -7.02 -0.84
CA LYS A 95 4.94 -8.18 0.01
C LYS A 95 4.25 -7.78 1.30
N TYR A 96 3.24 -8.54 1.70
CA TYR A 96 2.47 -8.21 2.88
C TYR A 96 3.29 -8.49 4.13
N THR A 97 3.75 -7.47 4.76
CA THR A 97 4.49 -7.67 5.98
C THR A 97 3.83 -6.97 7.14
N MET A 98 2.86 -6.11 6.89
CA MET A 98 2.21 -5.43 7.96
C MET A 98 1.10 -6.20 8.60
N TYR A 99 0.71 -7.31 8.03
CA TYR A 99 -0.42 -8.01 8.56
C TYR A 99 -0.09 -9.15 9.47
N VAL A 100 0.97 -9.01 10.15
CA VAL A 100 1.34 -10.00 11.12
C VAL A 100 0.31 -9.82 12.20
N PRO A 101 -0.28 -10.85 12.68
CA PRO A 101 -1.33 -10.74 13.68
C PRO A 101 -0.85 -10.02 14.90
N LYS A 102 -1.59 -9.07 15.33
CA LYS A 102 -1.23 -8.35 16.46
C LYS A 102 -1.05 -9.19 17.63
N SER A 103 -1.76 -10.18 17.77
CA SER A 103 -1.59 -11.00 18.92
C SER A 103 -0.18 -11.49 19.03
N ILE A 104 0.56 -11.40 18.02
CA ILE A 104 1.85 -11.88 18.07
C ILE A 104 2.74 -10.75 18.25
N LEU A 105 2.37 -9.62 18.13
CA LEU A 105 3.23 -8.54 18.16
C LEU A 105 3.36 -8.02 19.48
N PRO A 106 4.41 -7.65 19.74
CA PRO A 106 4.68 -7.09 20.94
C PRO A 106 3.98 -5.92 20.90
N THR A 107 3.35 -5.71 20.62
CA THR A 107 2.62 -4.62 20.54
C THR A 107 3.21 -3.60 21.12
N VAL A 108 4.04 -3.79 21.71
CA VAL A 108 4.57 -2.82 22.17
C VAL A 108 4.49 -1.83 21.46
N ASP A 109 4.72 -1.66 20.94
CA ASP A 109 4.68 -0.61 20.28
C ASP A 109 4.07 -1.16 19.23
N GLY A 110 3.15 -1.51 19.16
CA GLY A 110 2.57 -2.02 18.15
C GLY A 110 3.11 -1.62 16.88
N ILE A 111 3.93 -0.77 16.83
CA ILE A 111 4.47 -0.38 15.65
C ILE A 111 5.43 -1.31 15.24
N ALA A 112 6.16 -1.73 16.06
CA ALA A 112 7.19 -2.59 15.74
C ALA A 112 6.66 -3.62 14.86
N TYR A 113 5.56 -4.10 15.13
CA TYR A 113 5.21 -5.18 14.38
C TYR A 113 4.63 -4.75 13.10
N LEU A 114 4.22 -3.58 13.03
CA LEU A 114 3.63 -3.20 11.81
C LEU A 114 4.74 -2.98 10.91
N GLY A 115 5.77 -2.61 11.44
CA GLY A 115 6.80 -2.24 10.63
C GLY A 115 7.36 -3.37 10.10
N GLY A 116 7.20 -4.33 10.55
CA GLY A 116 7.85 -5.32 10.05
C GLY A 116 8.13 -5.07 8.69
N PRO A 117 8.04 -4.53 7.98
CA PRO A 117 8.40 -4.54 6.63
C PRO A 117 9.72 -4.41 6.59
#